data_b138448270b35f25e5c086ec8ef84879
#
_entry.id   b138448270b35f25e5c086ec8ef84879
#
_cell.length_a   1.000
_cell.length_b   1.000
_cell.length_c   1.000
_cell.angle_alpha   90.00
_cell.angle_beta   90.00
_cell.angle_gamma   90.00
#
_symmetry.space_group_name_H-M   'P 1'
#
loop_
_entity.id
_entity.type
_entity.pdbx_description
1 polymer ?
#
loop_
_entity_poly.entity_id
_entity_poly.type
_entity_poly.pdbx_seq_one_letter_code
_entity_poly.pdbx_strand_id
1 'polypeptide(L)'
;MDDYKELNKWILAHSKSLDLQVERLNWVKNWLPEYHDFRVTGSVSGHRLEGRGTDRNEEIAFYKSFSELIERMYCFALNINSNGVAAHVNKSKAIENAKLELLERDAVLCHHHAQTPFRKPEDFDLPCEFKEIRERLKNEGITLALATTKAAIADCHVAVCHASGGDRFGGLYGFGCNENINDSFESALLECLINVVAHLDGNLDLLPLSPNDLYEKKVPNGLDHKRVHFAHKLFELKADNYGPVTSLETEENIFEIKTLEAPIPIFDDLPLHVMRAISSHLQDIYYGRVEEHKINLARLNIFAGRELSLGMLAMVPHPIG
;
A
#
# COMPACT_ATOMS: atom_id res chain seq x y z
N MET A 1 3.16 18.54 17.78
CA MET A 1 2.38 17.98 18.92
C MET A 1 1.09 18.77 19.19
N ASP A 2 1.01 20.08 18.94
CA ASP A 2 -0.26 20.81 19.13
C ASP A 2 -1.37 20.37 18.14
N ASP A 3 -0.99 19.95 16.93
CA ASP A 3 -1.94 19.59 15.87
C ASP A 3 -2.82 18.39 16.22
N TYR A 4 -2.30 17.43 16.98
CA TYR A 4 -3.06 16.23 17.39
C TYR A 4 -3.94 16.43 18.62
N LYS A 5 -3.80 17.56 19.33
CA LYS A 5 -4.59 17.85 20.53
C LYS A 5 -6.08 18.00 20.22
N GLU A 6 -6.40 18.70 19.15
CA GLU A 6 -7.78 18.87 18.72
C GLU A 6 -8.33 17.54 18.17
N LEU A 7 -7.51 16.76 17.48
CA LEU A 7 -7.89 15.42 17.01
C LEU A 7 -8.24 14.48 18.19
N ASN A 8 -7.46 14.50 19.25
CA ASN A 8 -7.75 13.72 20.45
C ASN A 8 -9.07 14.11 21.13
N LYS A 9 -9.36 15.42 21.20
CA LYS A 9 -10.65 15.89 21.73
C LYS A 9 -11.81 15.40 20.87
N TRP A 10 -11.66 15.49 19.57
CA TRP A 10 -12.67 15.03 18.62
C TRP A 10 -12.91 13.53 18.73
N ILE A 11 -11.83 12.72 18.78
CA ILE A 11 -11.91 11.26 18.98
C ILE A 11 -12.69 10.92 20.25
N LEU A 12 -12.34 11.56 21.37
CA LEU A 12 -13.03 11.34 22.64
C LEU A 12 -14.52 11.69 22.59
N ALA A 13 -14.86 12.80 21.92
CA ALA A 13 -16.24 13.24 21.80
C ALA A 13 -17.10 12.32 20.94
N HIS A 14 -16.51 11.72 19.90
CA HIS A 14 -17.24 10.93 18.90
C HIS A 14 -17.02 9.42 18.97
N SER A 15 -16.16 8.94 19.88
CA SER A 15 -15.81 7.53 20.03
C SER A 15 -17.01 6.61 20.16
N LYS A 16 -18.01 7.02 20.95
CA LYS A 16 -19.25 6.24 21.17
C LYS A 16 -20.14 6.23 19.93
N SER A 17 -20.26 7.36 19.22
CA SER A 17 -21.12 7.50 18.05
C SER A 17 -20.59 6.72 16.85
N LEU A 18 -19.27 6.57 16.75
CA LEU A 18 -18.59 5.79 15.72
C LEU A 18 -18.28 4.34 16.17
N ASP A 19 -18.69 3.95 17.37
CA ASP A 19 -18.34 2.64 17.96
C ASP A 19 -16.84 2.34 17.82
N LEU A 20 -16.00 3.34 18.18
CA LEU A 20 -14.54 3.20 18.03
C LEU A 20 -14.00 2.17 19.04
N GLN A 21 -13.20 1.28 18.52
CA GLN A 21 -12.42 0.32 19.32
C GLN A 21 -10.97 0.44 18.91
N VAL A 22 -10.09 0.49 19.88
CA VAL A 22 -8.63 0.58 19.70
C VAL A 22 -8.01 -0.68 20.24
N GLU A 23 -7.26 -1.35 19.40
CA GLU A 23 -6.49 -2.53 19.77
C GLU A 23 -5.02 -2.29 19.50
N ARG A 24 -4.20 -2.55 20.53
CA ARG A 24 -2.74 -2.59 20.39
C ARG A 24 -2.33 -3.99 19.99
N LEU A 25 -1.71 -4.13 18.83
CA LEU A 25 -1.27 -5.43 18.31
C LEU A 25 0.10 -5.79 18.88
N ASN A 26 0.12 -6.23 20.14
CA ASN A 26 1.35 -6.48 20.90
C ASN A 26 2.22 -7.62 20.34
N TRP A 27 1.64 -8.54 19.58
CA TRP A 27 2.36 -9.63 18.94
C TRP A 27 3.39 -9.14 17.90
N VAL A 28 3.20 -7.95 17.32
CA VAL A 28 4.19 -7.33 16.42
C VAL A 28 5.52 -7.12 17.13
N LYS A 29 5.51 -6.77 18.42
CA LYS A 29 6.73 -6.55 19.23
C LYS A 29 7.61 -7.78 19.38
N ASN A 30 7.09 -8.98 19.22
CA ASN A 30 7.89 -10.21 19.26
C ASN A 30 8.90 -10.27 18.10
N TRP A 31 8.61 -9.57 17.01
CA TRP A 31 9.41 -9.53 15.81
C TRP A 31 10.05 -8.16 15.55
N LEU A 32 9.33 -7.11 15.86
CA LEU A 32 9.67 -5.70 15.63
C LEU A 32 9.59 -4.94 16.96
N PRO A 33 10.52 -5.14 17.91
CA PRO A 33 10.41 -4.59 19.27
C PRO A 33 10.37 -3.07 19.33
N GLU A 34 11.01 -2.40 18.36
CA GLU A 34 11.06 -0.94 18.24
C GLU A 34 9.77 -0.32 17.70
N TYR A 35 8.82 -1.14 17.18
CA TYR A 35 7.62 -0.65 16.55
C TYR A 35 6.38 -0.88 17.39
N HIS A 36 5.47 0.06 17.30
CA HIS A 36 4.12 -0.02 17.84
C HIS A 36 3.15 -0.23 16.68
N ASP A 37 2.15 -1.07 16.89
CA ASP A 37 1.13 -1.35 15.88
C ASP A 37 -0.25 -1.28 16.51
N PHE A 38 -1.14 -0.51 15.88
CA PHE A 38 -2.52 -0.33 16.30
C PHE A 38 -3.48 -0.72 15.20
N ARG A 39 -4.60 -1.28 15.64
CA ARG A 39 -5.80 -1.43 14.85
C ARG A 39 -6.91 -0.60 15.47
N VAL A 40 -7.45 0.34 14.72
CA VAL A 40 -8.63 1.11 15.12
C VAL A 40 -9.78 0.69 14.25
N THR A 41 -10.90 0.30 14.87
CA THR A 41 -12.12 -0.03 14.15
C THR A 41 -13.23 0.94 14.53
N GLY A 42 -14.14 1.16 13.61
CA GLY A 42 -15.30 2.02 13.84
C GLY A 42 -16.41 1.73 12.84
N SER A 43 -17.58 2.29 13.07
CA SER A 43 -18.77 2.03 12.26
C SER A 43 -19.29 3.31 11.60
N VAL A 44 -19.61 3.22 10.31
CA VAL A 44 -20.29 4.27 9.55
C VAL A 44 -21.43 3.65 8.76
N SER A 45 -22.63 4.22 8.83
CA SER A 45 -23.84 3.72 8.14
C SER A 45 -24.08 2.22 8.37
N GLY A 46 -23.80 1.73 9.59
CA GLY A 46 -24.00 0.32 9.97
C GLY A 46 -22.91 -0.64 9.51
N HIS A 47 -21.89 -0.15 8.83
CA HIS A 47 -20.74 -0.96 8.39
C HIS A 47 -19.53 -0.71 9.29
N ARG A 48 -18.90 -1.80 9.74
CA ARG A 48 -17.66 -1.74 10.52
C ARG A 48 -16.47 -1.71 9.59
N LEU A 49 -15.61 -0.73 9.79
CA LEU A 49 -14.38 -0.53 9.05
C LEU A 49 -13.20 -0.52 10.02
N GLU A 50 -12.01 -0.72 9.49
CA GLU A 50 -10.78 -0.71 10.27
C GLU A 50 -9.68 0.07 9.59
N GLY A 51 -8.76 0.63 10.38
CA GLY A 51 -7.49 1.15 9.93
C GLY A 51 -6.39 0.56 10.79
N ARG A 52 -5.20 0.44 10.22
CA ARG A 52 -4.00 -0.08 10.88
C ARG A 52 -2.85 0.89 10.71
N GLY A 53 -2.07 1.08 11.77
CA GLY A 53 -0.94 1.99 11.76
C GLY A 53 0.23 1.44 12.55
N THR A 54 1.40 1.50 11.94
CA THR A 54 2.66 1.05 12.55
C THR A 54 3.68 2.17 12.51
N ASP A 55 4.36 2.39 13.62
CA ASP A 55 5.44 3.39 13.73
C ASP A 55 6.32 3.08 14.94
N ARG A 56 7.55 3.64 14.97
CA ARG A 56 8.43 3.59 16.15
C ARG A 56 7.86 4.45 17.29
N ASN A 57 7.15 5.52 16.95
CA ASN A 57 6.45 6.35 17.92
C ASN A 57 5.03 5.83 18.11
N GLU A 58 4.67 5.53 19.37
CA GLU A 58 3.38 4.96 19.72
C GLU A 58 2.20 5.86 19.35
N GLU A 59 2.31 7.15 19.60
CA GLU A 59 1.25 8.11 19.25
C GLU A 59 1.07 8.22 17.73
N ILE A 60 2.17 8.24 16.98
CA ILE A 60 2.11 8.29 15.52
C ILE A 60 1.50 7.01 14.96
N ALA A 61 1.85 5.83 15.50
CA ALA A 61 1.23 4.57 15.10
C ALA A 61 -0.29 4.59 15.29
N PHE A 62 -0.76 5.11 16.41
CA PHE A 62 -2.19 5.29 16.66
C PHE A 62 -2.84 6.25 15.66
N TYR A 63 -2.23 7.42 15.40
CA TYR A 63 -2.80 8.40 14.48
C TYR A 63 -2.81 7.89 13.03
N LYS A 64 -1.79 7.15 12.60
CA LYS A 64 -1.79 6.46 11.29
C LYS A 64 -2.98 5.51 11.18
N SER A 65 -3.20 4.68 12.21
CA SER A 65 -4.32 3.75 12.26
C SER A 65 -5.68 4.46 12.21
N PHE A 66 -5.82 5.55 12.96
CA PHE A 66 -7.04 6.34 12.95
C PHE A 66 -7.27 7.06 11.62
N SER A 67 -6.22 7.64 11.03
CA SER A 67 -6.30 8.28 9.70
C SER A 67 -6.75 7.31 8.63
N GLU A 68 -6.18 6.10 8.58
CA GLU A 68 -6.60 5.06 7.64
C GLU A 68 -8.07 4.65 7.84
N LEU A 69 -8.53 4.54 9.09
CA LEU A 69 -9.95 4.31 9.36
C LEU A 69 -10.84 5.42 8.78
N ILE A 70 -10.46 6.69 8.97
CA ILE A 70 -11.21 7.83 8.42
C ILE A 70 -11.20 7.82 6.89
N GLU A 71 -10.06 7.56 6.25
CA GLU A 71 -9.98 7.40 4.78
C GLU A 71 -10.99 6.35 4.28
N ARG A 72 -11.00 5.19 4.91
CA ARG A 72 -11.93 4.10 4.58
C ARG A 72 -13.39 4.48 4.83
N MET A 73 -13.69 5.20 5.92
CA MET A 73 -15.04 5.70 6.19
C MET A 73 -15.51 6.70 5.15
N TYR A 74 -14.64 7.63 4.72
CA TYR A 74 -14.95 8.57 3.63
C TYR A 74 -15.17 7.84 2.31
N CYS A 75 -14.26 6.94 1.94
CA CYS A 75 -14.39 6.17 0.72
C CYS A 75 -15.67 5.34 0.67
N PHE A 76 -16.01 4.69 1.78
CA PHE A 76 -17.25 3.92 1.90
C PHE A 76 -18.48 4.80 1.77
N ALA A 77 -18.54 5.91 2.52
CA ALA A 77 -19.72 6.78 2.55
C ALA A 77 -19.94 7.53 1.23
N LEU A 78 -18.84 7.88 0.53
CA LEU A 78 -18.87 8.53 -0.79
C LEU A 78 -18.98 7.52 -1.95
N ASN A 79 -18.93 6.23 -1.67
CA ASN A 79 -18.92 5.15 -2.67
C ASN A 79 -17.79 5.35 -3.72
N ILE A 80 -16.59 5.65 -3.26
CA ILE A 80 -15.39 5.79 -4.09
C ILE A 80 -14.35 4.74 -3.71
N ASN A 81 -13.42 4.45 -4.62
CA ASN A 81 -12.25 3.65 -4.27
C ASN A 81 -11.29 4.46 -3.40
N SER A 82 -10.45 3.78 -2.62
CA SER A 82 -9.48 4.42 -1.73
C SER A 82 -8.20 4.88 -2.45
N ASN A 83 -8.11 4.69 -3.77
CA ASN A 83 -6.90 5.03 -4.51
C ASN A 83 -6.64 6.55 -4.48
N GLY A 84 -5.45 6.92 -4.00
CA GLY A 84 -5.05 8.31 -3.86
C GLY A 84 -5.84 9.10 -2.81
N VAL A 85 -6.39 8.45 -1.79
CA VAL A 85 -7.07 9.12 -0.67
C VAL A 85 -6.18 9.07 0.57
N ALA A 86 -5.94 10.23 1.17
CA ALA A 86 -5.17 10.32 2.41
C ALA A 86 -5.77 11.33 3.39
N ALA A 87 -5.71 11.00 4.68
CA ALA A 87 -6.16 11.84 5.78
C ALA A 87 -4.98 12.22 6.69
N HIS A 88 -4.84 13.52 6.99
CA HIS A 88 -3.81 14.00 7.88
C HIS A 88 -4.22 15.34 8.54
N VAL A 89 -3.72 15.62 9.76
CA VAL A 89 -3.92 16.92 10.44
C VAL A 89 -3.30 18.08 9.65
N ASN A 90 -2.28 17.84 8.86
CA ASN A 90 -1.64 18.80 7.97
C ASN A 90 -2.08 18.55 6.52
N LYS A 91 -2.68 19.57 5.90
CA LYS A 91 -3.22 19.47 4.53
C LYS A 91 -2.15 19.13 3.49
N SER A 92 -0.97 19.72 3.59
CA SER A 92 0.11 19.48 2.63
C SER A 92 0.58 18.02 2.71
N LYS A 93 0.65 17.44 3.92
CA LYS A 93 0.98 16.03 4.12
C LYS A 93 -0.11 15.10 3.59
N ALA A 94 -1.39 15.45 3.76
CA ALA A 94 -2.48 14.66 3.16
C ALA A 94 -2.38 14.64 1.62
N ILE A 95 -2.07 15.78 1.00
CA ILE A 95 -1.87 15.86 -0.46
C ILE A 95 -0.66 15.03 -0.90
N GLU A 96 0.46 15.17 -0.20
CA GLU A 96 1.68 14.40 -0.48
C GLU A 96 1.44 12.89 -0.40
N ASN A 97 0.84 12.42 0.69
CA ASN A 97 0.53 11.00 0.88
C ASN A 97 -0.40 10.47 -0.21
N ALA A 98 -1.44 11.23 -0.57
CA ALA A 98 -2.38 10.86 -1.64
C ALA A 98 -1.68 10.72 -3.01
N LYS A 99 -0.72 11.60 -3.32
CA LYS A 99 0.10 11.52 -4.54
C LYS A 99 1.05 10.33 -4.51
N LEU A 100 1.75 10.13 -3.39
CA LEU A 100 2.72 9.04 -3.24
C LEU A 100 2.05 7.67 -3.40
N GLU A 101 0.84 7.49 -2.88
CA GLU A 101 0.07 6.27 -3.06
C GLU A 101 -0.25 5.99 -4.54
N LEU A 102 -0.67 7.00 -5.30
CA LEU A 102 -0.92 6.84 -6.74
C LEU A 102 0.35 6.47 -7.51
N LEU A 103 1.48 7.10 -7.18
CA LEU A 103 2.77 6.83 -7.81
C LEU A 103 3.28 5.42 -7.51
N GLU A 104 3.11 4.98 -6.26
CA GLU A 104 3.43 3.62 -5.83
C GLU A 104 2.64 2.59 -6.63
N ARG A 105 1.32 2.74 -6.65
CA ARG A 105 0.41 1.83 -7.33
C ARG A 105 0.62 1.83 -8.83
N ASP A 106 0.80 2.99 -9.46
CA ASP A 106 1.15 3.09 -10.88
C ASP A 106 2.40 2.28 -11.22
N ALA A 107 3.48 2.50 -10.48
CA ALA A 107 4.73 1.82 -10.74
C ALA A 107 4.60 0.28 -10.62
N VAL A 108 3.97 -0.20 -9.55
CA VAL A 108 3.76 -1.63 -9.32
C VAL A 108 2.86 -2.24 -10.39
N LEU A 109 1.77 -1.57 -10.76
CA LEU A 109 0.84 -2.03 -11.79
C LEU A 109 1.47 -2.02 -13.18
N CYS A 110 2.28 -1.00 -13.50
CA CYS A 110 3.02 -0.96 -14.75
C CYS A 110 3.98 -2.14 -14.89
N HIS A 111 4.76 -2.44 -13.85
CA HIS A 111 5.62 -3.63 -13.84
C HIS A 111 4.83 -4.93 -13.99
N HIS A 112 3.73 -5.04 -13.26
CA HIS A 112 2.87 -6.21 -13.29
C HIS A 112 2.29 -6.44 -14.69
N HIS A 113 1.64 -5.44 -15.27
CA HIS A 113 1.00 -5.56 -16.58
C HIS A 113 1.98 -5.74 -17.72
N ALA A 114 3.07 -4.97 -17.74
CA ALA A 114 4.10 -5.08 -18.76
C ALA A 114 4.99 -6.33 -18.59
N GLN A 115 4.82 -7.08 -17.48
CA GLN A 115 5.62 -8.24 -17.13
C GLN A 115 7.12 -7.92 -17.11
N THR A 116 7.46 -6.76 -16.56
CA THR A 116 8.85 -6.31 -16.40
C THR A 116 9.28 -6.50 -14.96
N PRO A 117 10.50 -7.00 -14.72
CA PRO A 117 10.99 -7.17 -13.36
C PRO A 117 11.40 -5.82 -12.73
N PHE A 118 11.41 -5.76 -11.41
CA PHE A 118 11.99 -4.66 -10.63
C PHE A 118 13.51 -4.72 -10.64
N ARG A 119 14.17 -3.61 -10.30
CA ARG A 119 15.64 -3.55 -10.17
C ARG A 119 16.07 -4.04 -8.80
N LYS A 120 17.18 -4.75 -8.75
CA LYS A 120 17.88 -4.99 -7.49
C LYS A 120 18.40 -3.64 -6.96
N PRO A 121 18.20 -3.32 -5.66
CA PRO A 121 18.78 -2.10 -5.11
C PRO A 121 20.30 -2.16 -5.16
N GLU A 122 20.91 -1.08 -5.66
CA GLU A 122 22.36 -0.89 -5.61
C GLU A 122 22.71 -0.38 -4.21
N ASP A 123 23.68 -1.00 -3.56
CA ASP A 123 24.31 -0.55 -2.29
C ASP A 123 23.34 -0.22 -1.13
N PHE A 124 22.14 -0.82 -1.10
CA PHE A 124 21.23 -0.66 0.01
C PHE A 124 21.64 -1.53 1.20
N ASP A 125 22.08 -0.87 2.25
CA ASP A 125 22.40 -1.53 3.53
C ASP A 125 21.17 -1.51 4.45
N LEU A 126 20.59 -2.69 4.66
CA LEU A 126 19.45 -2.85 5.57
C LEU A 126 19.84 -2.36 6.97
N PRO A 127 18.98 -1.56 7.65
CA PRO A 127 19.14 -1.28 9.08
C PRO A 127 19.31 -2.57 9.89
N CYS A 128 20.07 -2.49 11.00
CA CYS A 128 20.46 -3.67 11.77
C CYS A 128 19.26 -4.52 12.20
N GLU A 129 18.20 -3.89 12.66
CA GLU A 129 16.97 -4.56 13.07
C GLU A 129 16.34 -5.39 11.94
N PHE A 130 16.35 -4.89 10.71
CA PHE A 130 15.82 -5.64 9.57
C PHE A 130 16.75 -6.78 9.14
N LYS A 131 18.05 -6.66 9.36
CA LYS A 131 19.00 -7.78 9.15
C LYS A 131 18.72 -8.92 10.11
N GLU A 132 18.51 -8.62 11.38
CA GLU A 132 18.16 -9.62 12.40
C GLU A 132 16.85 -10.33 12.10
N ILE A 133 15.82 -9.55 11.72
CA ILE A 133 14.52 -10.11 11.34
C ILE A 133 14.66 -11.01 10.11
N ARG A 134 15.41 -10.59 9.10
CA ARG A 134 15.64 -11.39 7.90
C ARG A 134 16.29 -12.73 8.21
N GLU A 135 17.28 -12.78 9.10
CA GLU A 135 17.90 -14.04 9.51
C GLU A 135 16.94 -14.91 10.34
N ARG A 136 16.10 -14.33 11.20
CA ARG A 136 15.06 -15.09 11.93
C ARG A 136 14.06 -15.69 10.95
N LEU A 137 13.55 -14.92 9.99
CA LEU A 137 12.61 -15.39 8.98
C LEU A 137 13.20 -16.49 8.11
N LYS A 138 14.49 -16.38 7.77
CA LYS A 138 15.20 -17.42 7.02
C LYS A 138 15.23 -18.76 7.79
N ASN A 139 15.37 -18.73 9.11
CA ASN A 139 15.29 -19.92 9.95
C ASN A 139 13.87 -20.53 9.95
N GLU A 140 12.85 -19.72 9.70
CA GLU A 140 11.46 -20.16 9.49
C GLU A 140 11.17 -20.61 8.05
N GLY A 141 12.19 -20.62 7.17
CA GLY A 141 12.04 -20.95 5.76
C GLY A 141 11.43 -19.83 4.92
N ILE A 142 11.45 -18.59 5.40
CA ILE A 142 10.92 -17.43 4.71
C ILE A 142 12.08 -16.58 4.19
N THR A 143 12.04 -16.24 2.91
CA THR A 143 13.04 -15.37 2.28
C THR A 143 12.46 -14.01 1.97
N LEU A 144 13.23 -12.95 2.27
CA LEU A 144 12.91 -11.57 1.89
C LEU A 144 13.74 -11.15 0.69
N ALA A 145 13.08 -10.61 -0.32
CA ALA A 145 13.70 -9.97 -1.47
C ALA A 145 13.30 -8.50 -1.51
N LEU A 146 14.27 -7.63 -1.77
CA LEU A 146 14.05 -6.19 -1.95
C LEU A 146 14.30 -5.81 -3.39
N ALA A 147 13.46 -4.94 -3.91
CA ALA A 147 13.61 -4.39 -5.24
C ALA A 147 13.17 -2.93 -5.26
N THR A 148 13.54 -2.21 -6.30
CA THR A 148 13.17 -0.81 -6.48
C THR A 148 12.85 -0.51 -7.92
N THR A 149 12.13 0.58 -8.13
CA THR A 149 11.90 1.20 -9.44
C THR A 149 11.75 2.71 -9.26
N LYS A 150 11.75 3.45 -10.36
CA LYS A 150 11.39 4.86 -10.35
C LYS A 150 9.88 5.02 -10.46
N ALA A 151 9.35 5.99 -9.76
CA ALA A 151 7.98 6.43 -9.95
C ALA A 151 7.79 7.16 -11.29
N ALA A 152 6.55 7.50 -11.61
CA ALA A 152 6.22 8.29 -12.82
C ALA A 152 6.85 9.69 -12.81
N ILE A 153 7.19 10.23 -11.65
CA ILE A 153 7.95 11.48 -11.46
C ILE A 153 9.39 11.17 -11.06
N ALA A 154 10.33 11.96 -11.58
CA ALA A 154 11.76 11.66 -11.52
C ALA A 154 12.34 11.57 -10.10
N ASP A 155 11.79 12.36 -9.17
CA ASP A 155 12.35 12.51 -7.82
C ASP A 155 11.74 11.55 -6.80
N CYS A 156 10.83 10.66 -7.21
CA CYS A 156 10.24 9.64 -6.34
C CYS A 156 10.73 8.24 -6.67
N HIS A 157 10.96 7.47 -5.63
CA HIS A 157 11.39 6.07 -5.69
C HIS A 157 10.30 5.15 -5.15
N VAL A 158 10.09 4.03 -5.82
CA VAL A 158 9.21 2.97 -5.33
C VAL A 158 10.07 1.79 -4.91
N ALA A 159 9.92 1.37 -3.67
CA ALA A 159 10.52 0.16 -3.14
C ALA A 159 9.47 -0.96 -3.04
N VAL A 160 9.95 -2.18 -3.19
CA VAL A 160 9.14 -3.39 -3.08
C VAL A 160 9.85 -4.37 -2.18
N CYS A 161 9.15 -4.89 -1.19
CA CYS A 161 9.56 -6.02 -0.39
C CYS A 161 8.69 -7.22 -0.72
N HIS A 162 9.30 -8.35 -0.98
CA HIS A 162 8.62 -9.62 -1.20
C HIS A 162 9.11 -10.66 -0.21
N ALA A 163 8.18 -11.25 0.54
CA ALA A 163 8.43 -12.40 1.39
C ALA A 163 7.91 -13.65 0.71
N SER A 164 8.79 -14.63 0.50
CA SER A 164 8.40 -15.95 0.00
C SER A 164 8.43 -16.96 1.15
N GLY A 165 7.29 -17.60 1.40
CA GLY A 165 7.11 -18.59 2.46
C GLY A 165 7.06 -20.03 1.97
N GLY A 166 7.39 -20.28 0.70
CA GLY A 166 7.34 -21.61 0.10
C GLY A 166 5.94 -22.22 0.23
N ASP A 167 5.86 -23.42 0.82
CA ASP A 167 4.58 -24.15 0.98
C ASP A 167 3.65 -23.56 2.06
N ARG A 168 4.14 -22.64 2.92
CA ARG A 168 3.32 -22.01 3.96
C ARG A 168 2.40 -20.94 3.37
N PHE A 169 2.96 -20.10 2.50
CA PHE A 169 2.25 -19.09 1.72
C PHE A 169 3.09 -18.78 0.47
N GLY A 170 2.47 -18.42 -0.62
CA GLY A 170 3.19 -18.12 -1.85
C GLY A 170 4.09 -16.93 -1.71
N GLY A 171 3.53 -15.76 -1.66
CA GLY A 171 4.24 -14.50 -1.50
C GLY A 171 3.39 -13.45 -0.80
N LEU A 172 4.05 -12.67 0.05
CA LEU A 172 3.51 -11.47 0.64
C LEU A 172 4.33 -10.29 0.18
N TYR A 173 3.68 -9.17 -0.07
CA TYR A 173 4.32 -7.97 -0.58
C TYR A 173 4.13 -6.82 0.40
N GLY A 174 5.06 -5.89 0.33
CA GLY A 174 4.91 -4.54 0.84
C GLY A 174 5.50 -3.57 -0.17
N PHE A 175 4.92 -2.39 -0.24
CA PHE A 175 5.32 -1.33 -1.15
C PHE A 175 5.59 -0.06 -0.38
N GLY A 176 6.35 0.84 -0.97
CA GLY A 176 6.61 2.15 -0.39
C GLY A 176 7.08 3.11 -1.47
N CYS A 177 6.56 4.32 -1.46
CA CYS A 177 6.93 5.40 -2.36
C CYS A 177 7.31 6.64 -1.59
N ASN A 178 8.48 7.19 -1.87
CA ASN A 178 8.96 8.43 -1.25
C ASN A 178 10.03 9.11 -2.15
N GLU A 179 10.31 10.39 -1.89
CA GLU A 179 11.46 11.08 -2.48
C GLU A 179 12.79 10.50 -1.96
N ASN A 180 12.81 10.07 -0.70
CA ASN A 180 13.95 9.37 -0.11
C ASN A 180 13.80 7.86 -0.31
N ILE A 181 14.75 7.26 -1.00
CA ILE A 181 14.75 5.81 -1.28
C ILE A 181 14.78 4.95 -0.01
N ASN A 182 15.44 5.41 1.07
CA ASN A 182 15.48 4.67 2.32
C ASN A 182 14.12 4.62 3.02
N ASP A 183 13.38 5.72 2.98
CA ASP A 183 12.02 5.80 3.53
C ASP A 183 11.06 4.90 2.72
N SER A 184 11.25 4.83 1.39
CA SER A 184 10.52 3.88 0.54
C SER A 184 10.79 2.43 0.94
N PHE A 185 12.06 2.08 1.20
CA PHE A 185 12.41 0.74 1.65
C PHE A 185 11.88 0.42 3.05
N GLU A 186 11.94 1.36 3.99
CA GLU A 186 11.39 1.16 5.32
C GLU A 186 9.88 0.90 5.26
N SER A 187 9.14 1.69 4.48
CA SER A 187 7.70 1.49 4.28
C SER A 187 7.39 0.13 3.68
N ALA A 188 8.08 -0.24 2.59
CA ALA A 188 7.89 -1.53 1.93
C ALA A 188 8.22 -2.72 2.84
N LEU A 189 9.30 -2.61 3.62
CA LEU A 189 9.68 -3.63 4.59
C LEU A 189 8.65 -3.78 5.68
N LEU A 190 8.21 -2.68 6.29
CA LEU A 190 7.23 -2.70 7.37
C LEU A 190 5.90 -3.31 6.89
N GLU A 191 5.38 -2.86 5.76
CA GLU A 191 4.14 -3.40 5.22
C GLU A 191 4.23 -4.91 4.97
N CYS A 192 5.33 -5.37 4.36
CA CYS A 192 5.56 -6.78 4.12
C CYS A 192 5.70 -7.57 5.42
N LEU A 193 6.55 -7.11 6.33
CA LEU A 193 6.87 -7.80 7.58
C LEU A 193 5.66 -7.91 8.51
N ILE A 194 4.83 -6.88 8.61
CA ILE A 194 3.62 -6.91 9.42
C ILE A 194 2.68 -8.02 8.96
N ASN A 195 2.53 -8.21 7.65
CA ASN A 195 1.71 -9.28 7.09
C ASN A 195 2.34 -10.67 7.36
N VAL A 196 3.66 -10.80 7.23
CA VAL A 196 4.39 -12.05 7.53
C VAL A 196 4.25 -12.42 9.00
N VAL A 197 4.48 -11.46 9.90
CA VAL A 197 4.41 -11.66 11.34
C VAL A 197 2.98 -11.99 11.78
N ALA A 198 1.97 -11.32 11.22
CA ALA A 198 0.58 -11.64 11.48
C ALA A 198 0.24 -13.09 11.10
N HIS A 199 0.82 -13.59 9.98
CA HIS A 199 0.66 -14.99 9.60
C HIS A 199 1.37 -15.93 10.58
N LEU A 200 2.61 -15.64 10.97
CA LEU A 200 3.39 -16.48 11.89
C LEU A 200 2.76 -16.58 13.28
N ASP A 201 2.16 -15.52 13.76
CA ASP A 201 1.44 -15.48 15.04
C ASP A 201 -0.02 -15.99 14.94
N GLY A 202 -0.44 -16.51 13.78
CA GLY A 202 -1.78 -17.07 13.58
C GLY A 202 -2.90 -16.01 13.51
N ASN A 203 -2.55 -14.74 13.36
CA ASN A 203 -3.51 -13.62 13.26
C ASN A 203 -3.95 -13.34 11.82
N LEU A 204 -3.31 -14.00 10.85
CA LEU A 204 -3.62 -13.90 9.44
C LEU A 204 -3.65 -15.29 8.82
N ASP A 205 -4.83 -15.75 8.44
CA ASP A 205 -5.00 -17.02 7.75
C ASP A 205 -4.81 -16.83 6.24
N LEU A 206 -3.72 -17.39 5.72
CA LEU A 206 -3.34 -17.32 4.31
C LEU A 206 -3.75 -18.64 3.62
N LEU A 207 -5.04 -18.79 3.35
CA LEU A 207 -5.51 -19.93 2.55
C LEU A 207 -5.10 -19.74 1.09
N PRO A 208 -4.51 -20.75 0.45
CA PRO A 208 -4.21 -20.71 -0.97
C PRO A 208 -5.50 -20.65 -1.78
N LEU A 209 -5.68 -19.56 -2.52
CA LEU A 209 -6.76 -19.43 -3.50
C LEU A 209 -6.24 -19.84 -4.87
N SER A 210 -7.06 -20.55 -5.63
CA SER A 210 -6.74 -20.81 -7.04
C SER A 210 -6.84 -19.49 -7.84
N PRO A 211 -6.10 -19.33 -8.94
CA PRO A 211 -6.27 -18.16 -9.83
C PRO A 211 -7.72 -17.96 -10.29
N ASN A 212 -8.49 -19.05 -10.48
CA ASN A 212 -9.90 -18.96 -10.87
C ASN A 212 -10.77 -18.39 -9.74
N ASP A 213 -10.50 -18.74 -8.47
CA ASP A 213 -11.23 -18.18 -7.34
C ASP A 213 -11.10 -16.65 -7.27
N LEU A 214 -9.96 -16.10 -7.67
CA LEU A 214 -9.73 -14.67 -7.69
C LEU A 214 -10.54 -13.95 -8.77
N TYR A 215 -10.81 -14.61 -9.90
CA TYR A 215 -11.63 -14.03 -10.97
C TYR A 215 -13.13 -14.15 -10.69
N GLU A 216 -13.54 -15.21 -10.02
CA GLU A 216 -14.96 -15.51 -9.77
C GLU A 216 -15.48 -14.82 -8.52
N LYS A 217 -14.65 -14.72 -7.49
CA LYS A 217 -15.00 -14.00 -6.26
C LYS A 217 -14.52 -12.56 -6.40
N LYS A 218 -15.41 -11.59 -6.21
CA LYS A 218 -15.00 -10.24 -5.85
C LYS A 218 -14.28 -10.36 -4.51
N VAL A 219 -12.98 -10.59 -4.56
CA VAL A 219 -12.17 -10.72 -3.34
C VAL A 219 -12.00 -9.33 -2.78
N PRO A 220 -12.69 -8.98 -1.68
CA PRO A 220 -12.67 -7.62 -1.16
C PRO A 220 -11.35 -7.25 -0.50
N ASN A 221 -10.40 -8.17 -0.42
CA ASN A 221 -9.24 -8.06 0.43
C ASN A 221 -7.96 -8.23 -0.37
N GLY A 222 -7.12 -7.22 -0.43
CA GLY A 222 -5.81 -7.30 -1.05
C GLY A 222 -4.89 -8.38 -0.48
N LEU A 223 -5.16 -8.87 0.72
CA LEU A 223 -4.51 -10.04 1.29
C LEU A 223 -4.74 -11.30 0.47
N ASP A 224 -5.91 -11.45 -0.12
CA ASP A 224 -6.22 -12.61 -0.95
C ASP A 224 -5.45 -12.60 -2.27
N HIS A 225 -5.14 -11.41 -2.81
CA HIS A 225 -4.23 -11.27 -3.94
C HIS A 225 -2.79 -11.61 -3.57
N LYS A 226 -2.36 -11.31 -2.34
CA LYS A 226 -1.04 -11.66 -1.81
C LYS A 226 -0.85 -13.17 -1.62
N ARG A 227 -1.92 -13.94 -1.53
CA ARG A 227 -1.91 -15.41 -1.39
C ARG A 227 -1.62 -16.15 -2.68
N VAL A 228 -1.84 -15.52 -3.81
CA VAL A 228 -1.62 -16.16 -5.10
C VAL A 228 -0.19 -15.91 -5.57
N HIS A 229 0.51 -16.96 -5.94
CA HIS A 229 1.89 -16.98 -6.40
C HIS A 229 2.12 -16.14 -7.66
N PHE A 230 2.09 -14.82 -7.56
CA PHE A 230 2.36 -13.98 -8.73
C PHE A 230 3.81 -13.71 -9.00
N ALA A 231 4.61 -13.98 -8.01
CA ALA A 231 5.80 -13.23 -7.80
C ALA A 231 7.03 -13.69 -8.55
N HIS A 232 7.11 -14.93 -8.88
CA HIS A 232 8.40 -15.47 -9.30
C HIS A 232 8.99 -14.77 -10.53
N LYS A 233 8.14 -14.23 -11.41
CA LYS A 233 8.62 -13.51 -12.60
C LYS A 233 8.95 -12.03 -12.36
N LEU A 234 8.23 -11.37 -11.43
CA LEU A 234 8.49 -9.96 -11.15
C LEU A 234 9.82 -9.73 -10.44
N PHE A 235 10.30 -10.73 -9.71
CA PHE A 235 11.57 -10.70 -9.00
C PHE A 235 12.67 -11.52 -9.66
N GLU A 236 12.48 -12.02 -10.88
CA GLU A 236 13.60 -12.50 -11.69
C GLU A 236 14.51 -11.31 -12.03
N LEU A 237 15.39 -11.03 -11.09
CA LEU A 237 16.34 -9.93 -11.08
C LEU A 237 17.42 -10.14 -12.15
N LYS A 238 17.06 -9.97 -13.39
CA LYS A 238 18.06 -9.80 -14.46
C LYS A 238 18.47 -8.34 -14.50
N ALA A 239 19.59 -8.04 -13.89
CA ALA A 239 20.12 -6.69 -13.68
C ALA A 239 20.36 -5.87 -14.97
N ASP A 240 20.35 -6.46 -16.15
CA ASP A 240 21.06 -5.88 -17.28
C ASP A 240 20.22 -5.36 -18.45
N ASN A 241 18.91 -5.47 -18.44
CA ASN A 241 18.11 -5.18 -19.64
C ASN A 241 16.87 -4.28 -19.41
N TYR A 242 16.99 -3.29 -18.53
CA TYR A 242 15.92 -2.30 -18.39
C TYR A 242 16.20 -1.09 -19.29
N GLY A 243 15.34 -0.92 -20.27
CA GLY A 243 15.15 0.37 -20.91
C GLY A 243 14.82 1.44 -19.85
N PRO A 244 15.06 2.71 -20.12
CA PRO A 244 14.75 3.77 -19.17
C PRO A 244 13.24 3.67 -18.84
N VAL A 245 12.92 3.51 -17.56
CA VAL A 245 11.59 3.85 -17.06
C VAL A 245 11.44 5.33 -17.38
N THR A 246 10.69 5.65 -18.41
CA THR A 246 10.46 7.04 -18.77
C THR A 246 9.53 7.63 -17.75
N SER A 247 10.06 8.53 -16.91
CA SER A 247 9.25 9.40 -16.08
C SER A 247 8.39 10.29 -16.99
N LEU A 248 7.21 10.65 -16.53
CA LEU A 248 6.42 11.70 -17.14
C LEU A 248 7.18 13.02 -16.93
N GLU A 249 7.28 13.83 -17.97
CA GLU A 249 8.26 14.94 -18.04
C GLU A 249 7.99 16.09 -17.08
N THR A 250 6.78 16.27 -16.52
CA THR A 250 6.47 17.35 -15.57
C THR A 250 5.40 16.95 -14.57
N GLU A 251 5.60 17.32 -13.29
CA GLU A 251 4.63 17.07 -12.22
C GLU A 251 3.38 17.96 -12.31
N GLU A 252 3.51 19.15 -12.93
CA GLU A 252 2.52 20.23 -12.83
C GLU A 252 1.10 19.89 -13.30
N ASN A 253 0.92 18.84 -14.12
CA ASN A 253 -0.38 18.47 -14.66
C ASN A 253 -0.75 16.99 -14.46
N ILE A 254 0.02 16.25 -13.67
CA ILE A 254 -0.24 14.81 -13.49
C ILE A 254 -1.41 14.58 -12.54
N PHE A 255 -1.57 15.43 -11.53
CA PHE A 255 -2.54 15.24 -10.46
C PHE A 255 -3.61 16.33 -10.43
N GLU A 256 -4.86 15.91 -10.36
CA GLU A 256 -5.97 16.72 -9.88
C GLU A 256 -6.14 16.46 -8.38
N ILE A 257 -6.07 17.51 -7.55
CA ILE A 257 -6.21 17.41 -6.09
C ILE A 257 -7.58 17.89 -5.66
N LYS A 258 -8.30 17.05 -4.94
CA LYS A 258 -9.63 17.38 -4.38
C LYS A 258 -9.62 17.28 -2.85
N THR A 259 -10.23 18.23 -2.18
CA THR A 259 -10.64 18.03 -0.79
C THR A 259 -11.93 17.21 -0.80
N LEU A 260 -11.98 16.14 -0.04
CA LEU A 260 -13.22 15.40 0.16
C LEU A 260 -14.04 16.08 1.26
N GLU A 261 -15.25 16.49 0.91
CA GLU A 261 -16.19 17.05 1.87
C GLU A 261 -16.69 15.98 2.83
N ALA A 262 -17.08 16.38 4.04
CA ALA A 262 -17.60 15.47 5.04
C ALA A 262 -18.83 14.71 4.51
N PRO A 263 -18.78 13.38 4.39
CA PRO A 263 -19.88 12.62 3.81
C PRO A 263 -21.09 12.47 4.76
N ILE A 264 -20.88 12.70 6.04
CA ILE A 264 -21.92 12.65 7.08
C ILE A 264 -21.63 13.72 8.14
N PRO A 265 -22.65 14.25 8.84
CA PRO A 265 -22.53 15.40 9.75
C PRO A 265 -21.52 15.23 10.89
N ILE A 266 -21.25 14.00 11.33
CA ILE A 266 -20.27 13.75 12.39
C ILE A 266 -18.84 14.13 11.99
N PHE A 267 -18.56 14.25 10.70
CA PHE A 267 -17.25 14.62 10.19
C PHE A 267 -17.12 16.13 9.84
N ASP A 268 -18.17 16.94 10.04
CA ASP A 268 -18.14 18.38 9.68
C ASP A 268 -17.06 19.14 10.45
N ASP A 269 -16.78 18.76 11.69
CA ASP A 269 -15.79 19.36 12.58
C ASP A 269 -14.57 18.47 12.81
N LEU A 270 -14.36 17.44 11.99
CA LEU A 270 -13.21 16.55 12.07
C LEU A 270 -11.91 17.34 11.77
N PRO A 271 -10.93 17.39 12.69
CA PRO A 271 -9.70 18.12 12.48
C PRO A 271 -8.66 17.33 11.66
N LEU A 272 -9.12 16.69 10.59
CA LEU A 272 -8.29 16.05 9.56
C LEU A 272 -8.66 16.60 8.18
N HIS A 273 -7.64 16.79 7.36
CA HIS A 273 -7.82 17.06 5.95
C HIS A 273 -7.86 15.73 5.20
N VAL A 274 -9.01 15.41 4.62
CA VAL A 274 -9.14 14.23 3.76
C VAL A 274 -9.01 14.68 2.32
N MET A 275 -7.92 14.30 1.68
CA MET A 275 -7.55 14.72 0.34
C MET A 275 -7.61 13.54 -0.63
N ARG A 276 -7.94 13.83 -1.88
CA ARG A 276 -7.88 12.85 -2.96
C ARG A 276 -7.04 13.39 -4.11
N ALA A 277 -6.04 12.63 -4.51
CA ALA A 277 -5.33 12.80 -5.76
C ALA A 277 -5.97 11.92 -6.83
N ILE A 278 -6.08 12.42 -8.06
CA ILE A 278 -6.62 11.71 -9.21
C ILE A 278 -5.66 11.95 -10.38
N SER A 279 -5.42 10.96 -11.21
CA SER A 279 -4.59 11.10 -12.39
C SER A 279 -5.14 10.29 -13.56
N SER A 280 -5.30 10.94 -14.71
CA SER A 280 -5.58 10.26 -15.99
C SER A 280 -4.32 9.78 -16.70
N HIS A 281 -3.14 10.16 -16.21
CA HIS A 281 -1.84 9.84 -16.79
C HIS A 281 -1.24 8.55 -16.21
N LEU A 282 -1.68 8.13 -15.02
CA LEU A 282 -1.20 6.96 -14.32
C LEU A 282 -2.10 5.74 -14.58
N GLN A 283 -1.57 4.56 -14.28
CA GLN A 283 -2.36 3.34 -14.23
C GLN A 283 -3.10 3.29 -12.89
N ASP A 284 -4.42 3.42 -12.94
CA ASP A 284 -5.27 3.31 -11.74
C ASP A 284 -5.41 1.86 -11.29
N ILE A 285 -5.65 1.67 -9.98
CA ILE A 285 -5.90 0.35 -9.42
C ILE A 285 -7.30 -0.14 -9.80
N TYR A 286 -7.40 -1.42 -10.07
CA TYR A 286 -8.67 -2.11 -10.27
C TYR A 286 -8.58 -3.55 -9.76
N TYR A 287 -9.73 -4.14 -9.52
CA TYR A 287 -9.81 -5.52 -9.07
C TYR A 287 -10.56 -6.38 -10.09
N GLY A 288 -10.21 -7.68 -10.10
CA GLY A 288 -10.81 -8.65 -11.00
C GLY A 288 -10.06 -8.80 -12.33
N ARG A 289 -10.79 -9.12 -13.39
CA ARG A 289 -10.21 -9.39 -14.71
C ARG A 289 -9.65 -8.14 -15.36
N VAL A 290 -8.60 -8.35 -16.18
CA VAL A 290 -8.06 -7.32 -17.06
C VAL A 290 -9.09 -7.01 -18.14
N GLU A 291 -9.56 -5.78 -18.17
CA GLU A 291 -10.52 -5.26 -19.13
C GLU A 291 -9.98 -3.97 -19.76
N GLU A 292 -10.24 -3.76 -21.04
CA GLU A 292 -9.65 -2.64 -21.80
C GLU A 292 -9.87 -1.28 -21.12
N HIS A 293 -11.07 -1.04 -20.61
CA HIS A 293 -11.42 0.24 -19.99
C HIS A 293 -10.75 0.47 -18.61
N LYS A 294 -10.11 -0.55 -18.04
CA LYS A 294 -9.38 -0.48 -16.76
C LYS A 294 -7.89 -0.25 -16.94
N ILE A 295 -7.41 -0.36 -18.18
CA ILE A 295 -6.00 -0.30 -18.50
C ILE A 295 -5.65 1.00 -19.21
N ASN A 296 -4.66 1.70 -18.68
CA ASN A 296 -4.05 2.85 -19.35
C ASN A 296 -2.91 2.38 -20.27
N LEU A 297 -3.27 1.88 -21.47
CA LEU A 297 -2.28 1.39 -22.44
C LEU A 297 -1.25 2.46 -22.83
N ALA A 298 -1.65 3.73 -22.90
CA ALA A 298 -0.71 4.81 -23.20
C ALA A 298 0.38 4.90 -22.14
N ARG A 299 -0.01 4.85 -20.86
CA ARG A 299 0.94 4.82 -19.74
C ARG A 299 1.85 3.59 -19.77
N LEU A 300 1.28 2.41 -20.02
CA LEU A 300 2.04 1.16 -20.09
C LEU A 300 3.04 1.16 -21.25
N ASN A 301 2.69 1.73 -22.41
CA ASN A 301 3.59 1.84 -23.55
C ASN A 301 4.77 2.77 -23.25
N ILE A 302 4.51 3.92 -22.63
CA ILE A 302 5.57 4.83 -22.16
C ILE A 302 6.48 4.11 -21.17
N PHE A 303 5.89 3.44 -20.17
CA PHE A 303 6.64 2.73 -19.15
C PHE A 303 7.52 1.60 -19.72
N ALA A 304 6.95 0.80 -20.61
CA ALA A 304 7.65 -0.34 -21.24
C ALA A 304 8.63 0.06 -22.34
N GLY A 305 8.58 1.32 -22.82
CA GLY A 305 9.35 1.78 -23.99
C GLY A 305 9.04 1.02 -25.28
N ARG A 306 7.85 0.42 -25.36
CA ARG A 306 7.38 -0.35 -26.51
C ARG A 306 5.86 -0.37 -26.59
N GLU A 307 5.33 -0.66 -27.76
CA GLU A 307 3.89 -0.84 -27.94
C GLU A 307 3.44 -2.19 -27.34
N LEU A 308 2.42 -2.12 -26.49
CA LEU A 308 1.77 -3.26 -25.87
C LEU A 308 0.32 -3.35 -26.37
N SER A 309 -0.18 -4.58 -26.49
CA SER A 309 -1.59 -4.85 -26.68
C SER A 309 -2.16 -5.56 -25.46
N LEU A 310 -3.47 -5.56 -25.28
CA LEU A 310 -4.12 -6.25 -24.15
C LEU A 310 -3.70 -7.71 -24.04
N GLY A 311 -3.55 -8.42 -25.16
CA GLY A 311 -3.12 -9.83 -25.16
C GLY A 311 -1.67 -10.05 -24.72
N MET A 312 -0.87 -8.99 -24.59
CA MET A 312 0.53 -9.05 -24.10
C MET A 312 0.66 -8.76 -22.61
N LEU A 313 -0.43 -8.32 -21.97
CA LEU A 313 -0.41 -7.96 -20.56
C LEU A 313 -0.50 -9.19 -19.65
N ALA A 314 -0.06 -9.05 -18.40
CA ALA A 314 -0.32 -10.07 -17.38
C ALA A 314 -1.83 -10.20 -17.16
N MET A 315 -2.35 -11.41 -17.36
CA MET A 315 -3.78 -11.72 -17.22
C MET A 315 -4.15 -12.18 -15.81
N VAL A 316 -3.17 -12.26 -14.91
CA VAL A 316 -3.36 -12.64 -13.50
C VAL A 316 -3.61 -11.38 -12.66
N PRO A 317 -4.34 -11.46 -11.53
CA PRO A 317 -4.54 -10.34 -10.63
C PRO A 317 -3.21 -9.77 -10.09
N HIS A 318 -3.16 -8.45 -9.89
CA HIS A 318 -1.99 -7.78 -9.34
C HIS A 318 -1.81 -8.02 -7.83
N PRO A 319 -0.58 -7.83 -7.28
CA PRO A 319 -0.29 -8.10 -5.87
C PRO A 319 -0.69 -6.98 -4.89
N ILE A 320 -1.15 -5.84 -5.37
CA ILE A 320 -1.57 -4.72 -4.51
C ILE A 320 -2.89 -5.07 -3.83
N GLY A 321 -2.93 -4.81 -2.51
CA GLY A 321 -4.06 -5.10 -1.66
C GLY A 321 -4.90 -3.90 -1.27
#